data_90394dee470a21b9b8be2fe9ffb0c59c
#
_entry.id   90394dee470a21b9b8be2fe9ffb0c59c
#
_cell.length_a   1.000
_cell.length_b   1.000
_cell.length_c   1.000
_cell.angle_alpha   90.00
_cell.angle_beta   90.00
_cell.angle_gamma   90.00
#
_symmetry.space_group_name_H-M   'P 1'
#
loop_
_entity.id
_entity.type
_entity.pdbx_description
1 polymer ?
#
loop_
_entity_poly.entity_id
_entity_poly.type
_entity_poly.pdbx_seq_one_letter_code
_entity_poly.pdbx_strand_id
1 'polypeptide(L)'
;MLEPVTQVGSLEASGAHTRRAGTQAATQELPDLLLIERARSGEERAIEALIRRYSRRMFRVARSLLDEDTAESVVQDAYLAAFGDLNRYAPTGKFAAWLTRLTFNQARALHASARSGPLAAPRQLAPAPAPTPASATADEAQERRELEHAIGRLPEVFRTVFVLRVVEGISGIETAASLGVHETTVRTRMYRAQRRLAPDVARRVRLAPGFLELTPERLDRIVRRVLGRLTQGSMLTISTSLP
;
A
#
# COMPACT_ATOMS: atom_id res chain seq x y z
N MET A 1 57.44 28.82 -3.28
CA MET A 1 56.66 27.97 -2.36
C MET A 1 55.26 27.86 -2.91
N LEU A 2 54.98 26.71 -3.52
CA LEU A 2 53.67 26.44 -4.15
C LEU A 2 52.93 25.43 -3.26
N GLU A 3 51.77 25.81 -2.79
CA GLU A 3 50.87 24.86 -2.12
C GLU A 3 50.12 24.00 -3.14
N PRO A 4 49.92 22.69 -2.91
CA PRO A 4 49.07 21.86 -3.75
C PRO A 4 47.63 21.87 -3.25
N VAL A 5 46.71 22.27 -4.11
CA VAL A 5 45.27 22.18 -3.93
C VAL A 5 44.81 20.73 -4.03
N THR A 6 44.40 20.17 -2.91
CA THR A 6 43.75 18.84 -2.86
C THR A 6 42.24 19.02 -3.04
N GLN A 7 41.70 18.85 -4.24
CA GLN A 7 40.29 18.85 -4.53
C GLN A 7 39.92 17.69 -5.48
N VAL A 8 39.89 16.46 -4.95
CA VAL A 8 39.51 15.26 -5.72
C VAL A 8 38.35 14.46 -5.10
N GLY A 9 37.81 14.87 -3.96
CA GLY A 9 36.83 14.05 -3.23
C GLY A 9 35.32 14.24 -3.59
N SER A 10 34.96 15.26 -4.37
CA SER A 10 33.52 15.62 -4.52
C SER A 10 32.83 15.16 -5.81
N LEU A 11 33.56 14.66 -6.78
CA LEU A 11 33.00 14.28 -8.09
C LEU A 11 32.53 12.80 -8.16
N GLU A 12 33.09 11.93 -7.35
CA GLU A 12 32.72 10.50 -7.37
C GLU A 12 31.39 10.20 -6.65
N ALA A 13 31.07 10.94 -5.58
CA ALA A 13 29.81 10.76 -4.85
C ALA A 13 28.57 11.19 -5.67
N SER A 14 28.70 12.23 -6.50
CA SER A 14 27.62 12.72 -7.37
C SER A 14 27.29 11.74 -8.50
N GLY A 15 28.30 11.13 -9.12
CA GLY A 15 28.13 10.17 -10.21
C GLY A 15 27.51 8.83 -9.79
N ALA A 16 27.71 8.42 -8.53
CA ALA A 16 27.12 7.21 -7.98
C ALA A 16 25.61 7.40 -7.67
N HIS A 17 25.22 8.57 -7.17
CA HIS A 17 23.82 8.89 -6.89
C HIS A 17 22.99 8.99 -8.17
N THR A 18 23.52 9.64 -9.22
CA THR A 18 22.83 9.79 -10.50
C THR A 18 22.66 8.44 -11.23
N ARG A 19 23.67 7.57 -11.19
CA ARG A 19 23.59 6.22 -11.76
C ARG A 19 22.60 5.34 -10.98
N ARG A 20 22.56 5.45 -9.65
CA ARG A 20 21.65 4.67 -8.80
C ARG A 20 20.19 5.08 -9.04
N ALA A 21 19.91 6.36 -9.16
CA ALA A 21 18.57 6.89 -9.48
C ALA A 21 18.10 6.47 -10.89
N GLY A 22 18.95 6.54 -11.90
CA GLY A 22 18.64 6.12 -13.27
C GLY A 22 18.33 4.62 -13.37
N THR A 23 19.07 3.78 -12.66
CA THR A 23 18.85 2.33 -12.64
C THR A 23 17.57 1.97 -11.85
N GLN A 24 17.25 2.72 -10.80
CA GLN A 24 16.02 2.53 -10.03
C GLN A 24 14.77 2.90 -10.82
N ALA A 25 14.81 4.02 -11.56
CA ALA A 25 13.73 4.42 -12.45
C ALA A 25 13.48 3.37 -13.55
N ALA A 26 14.53 2.90 -14.20
CA ALA A 26 14.43 1.85 -15.21
C ALA A 26 13.84 0.53 -14.67
N THR A 27 14.18 0.16 -13.43
CA THR A 27 13.62 -1.05 -12.80
C THR A 27 12.13 -0.89 -12.49
N GLN A 28 11.69 0.31 -12.12
CA GLN A 28 10.28 0.58 -11.82
C GLN A 28 9.36 0.49 -13.05
N GLU A 29 9.88 0.66 -14.26
CA GLU A 29 9.13 0.56 -15.52
C GLU A 29 8.97 -0.88 -16.03
N LEU A 30 9.69 -1.85 -15.45
CA LEU A 30 9.61 -3.24 -15.88
C LEU A 30 8.21 -3.85 -15.66
N PRO A 31 7.77 -4.76 -16.56
CA PRO A 31 6.54 -5.53 -16.37
C PRO A 31 6.54 -6.34 -15.07
N ASP A 32 5.36 -6.52 -14.46
CA ASP A 32 5.23 -7.26 -13.20
C ASP A 32 5.86 -8.65 -13.23
N LEU A 33 5.66 -9.41 -14.30
CA LEU A 33 6.21 -10.77 -14.42
C LEU A 33 7.73 -10.78 -14.30
N LEU A 34 8.40 -9.81 -14.93
CA LEU A 34 9.86 -9.71 -14.86
C LEU A 34 10.34 -9.27 -13.47
N LEU A 35 9.61 -8.35 -12.83
CA LEU A 35 9.90 -7.95 -11.44
C LEU A 35 9.70 -9.12 -10.48
N ILE A 36 8.66 -9.91 -10.66
CA ILE A 36 8.37 -11.09 -9.82
C ILE A 36 9.49 -12.14 -9.97
N GLU A 37 9.94 -12.44 -11.19
CA GLU A 37 11.03 -13.38 -11.42
C GLU A 37 12.34 -12.91 -10.79
N ARG A 38 12.67 -11.62 -10.91
CA ARG A 38 13.86 -11.05 -10.27
C ARG A 38 13.72 -11.01 -8.74
N ALA A 39 12.52 -10.73 -8.22
CA ALA A 39 12.27 -10.78 -6.78
C ALA A 39 12.40 -12.21 -6.22
N ARG A 40 12.00 -13.25 -6.98
CA ARG A 40 12.23 -14.66 -6.63
C ARG A 40 13.69 -15.02 -6.51
N SER A 41 14.54 -14.44 -7.36
CA SER A 41 16.00 -14.60 -7.25
C SER A 41 16.65 -13.71 -6.18
N GLY A 42 15.86 -12.99 -5.37
CA GLY A 42 16.34 -12.16 -4.27
C GLY A 42 16.87 -10.79 -4.69
N GLU A 43 16.57 -10.32 -5.92
CA GLU A 43 16.97 -8.98 -6.35
C GLU A 43 16.21 -7.90 -5.57
N GLU A 44 16.90 -7.24 -4.63
CA GLU A 44 16.35 -6.22 -3.74
C GLU A 44 15.65 -5.07 -4.50
N ARG A 45 16.21 -4.65 -5.63
CA ARG A 45 15.65 -3.58 -6.47
C ARG A 45 14.32 -3.96 -7.09
N ALA A 46 14.16 -5.23 -7.47
CA ALA A 46 12.88 -5.73 -7.98
C ALA A 46 11.82 -5.79 -6.88
N ILE A 47 12.21 -6.21 -5.69
CA ILE A 47 11.35 -6.19 -4.49
C ILE A 47 10.92 -4.76 -4.16
N GLU A 48 11.86 -3.81 -4.10
CA GLU A 48 11.57 -2.40 -3.86
C GLU A 48 10.61 -1.83 -4.92
N ALA A 49 10.83 -2.14 -6.20
CA ALA A 49 9.97 -1.67 -7.29
C ALA A 49 8.53 -2.19 -7.13
N LEU A 50 8.33 -3.45 -6.76
CA LEU A 50 7.01 -4.01 -6.47
C LEU A 50 6.36 -3.34 -5.26
N ILE A 51 7.12 -3.09 -4.18
CA ILE A 51 6.62 -2.38 -3.00
C ILE A 51 6.15 -0.98 -3.39
N ARG A 52 6.98 -0.19 -4.06
CA ARG A 52 6.62 1.18 -4.47
C ARG A 52 5.41 1.23 -5.40
N ARG A 53 5.30 0.27 -6.33
CA ARG A 53 4.19 0.18 -7.30
C ARG A 53 2.84 -0.09 -6.64
N TYR A 54 2.79 -0.95 -5.63
CA TYR A 54 1.52 -1.45 -5.08
C TYR A 54 1.14 -0.92 -3.71
N SER A 55 2.07 -0.29 -2.97
CA SER A 55 1.82 0.16 -1.59
C SER A 55 0.65 1.14 -1.46
N ARG A 56 0.48 2.05 -2.43
CA ARG A 56 -0.65 3.00 -2.41
C ARG A 56 -1.99 2.27 -2.38
N ARG A 57 -2.18 1.29 -3.27
CA ARG A 57 -3.41 0.49 -3.32
C ARG A 57 -3.60 -0.33 -2.05
N MET A 58 -2.57 -1.02 -1.60
CA MET A 58 -2.62 -1.84 -0.40
C MET A 58 -2.96 -0.98 0.83
N PHE A 59 -2.33 0.17 0.97
CA PHE A 59 -2.58 1.10 2.05
C PHE A 59 -4.02 1.60 2.07
N ARG A 60 -4.57 2.02 0.93
CA ARG A 60 -5.98 2.46 0.83
C ARG A 60 -6.96 1.35 1.17
N VAL A 61 -6.67 0.12 0.78
CA VAL A 61 -7.48 -1.04 1.18
C VAL A 61 -7.42 -1.27 2.69
N ALA A 62 -6.25 -1.26 3.29
CA ALA A 62 -6.09 -1.38 4.73
C ALA A 62 -6.76 -0.21 5.48
N ARG A 63 -6.57 1.03 5.00
CA ARG A 63 -7.22 2.25 5.52
C ARG A 63 -8.75 2.22 5.42
N SER A 64 -9.31 1.45 4.50
CA SER A 64 -10.76 1.27 4.45
C SER A 64 -11.32 0.55 5.68
N LEU A 65 -10.49 -0.11 6.47
CA LEU A 65 -10.88 -0.90 7.66
C LEU A 65 -10.20 -0.44 8.95
N LEU A 66 -8.98 0.12 8.86
CA LEU A 66 -8.08 0.37 9.97
C LEU A 66 -7.66 1.85 10.02
N ASP A 67 -7.14 2.27 11.17
CA ASP A 67 -6.43 3.55 11.30
C ASP A 67 -5.12 3.55 10.51
N GLU A 68 -4.47 4.69 10.43
CA GLU A 68 -3.34 4.92 9.55
C GLU A 68 -2.09 4.09 9.92
N ASP A 69 -1.76 4.03 11.21
CA ASP A 69 -0.57 3.32 11.68
C ASP A 69 -0.76 1.80 11.62
N THR A 70 -1.95 1.35 11.97
CA THR A 70 -2.32 -0.08 11.84
C THR A 70 -2.36 -0.51 10.37
N ALA A 71 -2.86 0.36 9.48
CA ALA A 71 -2.87 0.08 8.04
C ALA A 71 -1.44 -0.04 7.48
N GLU A 72 -0.51 0.84 7.90
CA GLU A 72 0.91 0.74 7.53
C GLU A 72 1.51 -0.60 7.96
N SER A 73 1.26 -1.00 9.20
CA SER A 73 1.76 -2.28 9.74
C SER A 73 1.20 -3.48 8.96
N VAL A 74 -0.09 -3.48 8.64
CA VAL A 74 -0.72 -4.54 7.83
C VAL A 74 -0.13 -4.60 6.42
N VAL A 75 0.18 -3.46 5.80
CA VAL A 75 0.83 -3.45 4.49
C VAL A 75 2.23 -4.06 4.56
N GLN A 76 3.00 -3.77 5.60
CA GLN A 76 4.32 -4.37 5.82
C GLN A 76 4.22 -5.90 5.99
N ASP A 77 3.31 -6.37 6.83
CA ASP A 77 3.12 -7.80 7.08
C ASP A 77 2.58 -8.53 5.84
N ALA A 78 1.72 -7.88 5.05
CA ALA A 78 1.25 -8.42 3.78
C ALA A 78 2.38 -8.59 2.76
N TYR A 79 3.33 -7.66 2.68
CA TYR A 79 4.52 -7.83 1.84
C TYR A 79 5.44 -8.94 2.33
N LEU A 80 5.67 -9.04 3.64
CA LEU A 80 6.49 -10.11 4.18
C LEU A 80 5.89 -11.49 3.88
N ALA A 81 4.57 -11.64 4.05
CA ALA A 81 3.88 -12.86 3.67
C ALA A 81 3.94 -13.12 2.15
N ALA A 82 3.76 -12.07 1.32
CA ALA A 82 3.79 -12.19 -0.12
C ALA A 82 5.17 -12.61 -0.63
N PHE A 83 6.24 -12.01 -0.13
CA PHE A 83 7.60 -12.36 -0.56
C PHE A 83 8.09 -13.68 0.03
N GLY A 84 7.64 -14.06 1.24
CA GLY A 84 7.88 -15.38 1.81
C GLY A 84 7.26 -16.51 0.98
N ASP A 85 6.09 -16.29 0.40
CA ASP A 85 5.38 -17.27 -0.44
C ASP A 85 5.50 -17.00 -1.95
N LEU A 86 6.39 -16.10 -2.38
CA LEU A 86 6.48 -15.66 -3.77
C LEU A 86 6.79 -16.81 -4.74
N ASN A 87 7.53 -17.82 -4.30
CA ASN A 87 7.83 -19.02 -5.08
C ASN A 87 6.58 -19.87 -5.34
N ARG A 88 5.55 -19.77 -4.50
CA ARG A 88 4.26 -20.46 -4.64
C ARG A 88 3.25 -19.65 -5.44
N TYR A 89 3.53 -18.38 -5.70
CA TYR A 89 2.66 -17.55 -6.52
C TYR A 89 2.65 -18.07 -7.95
N ALA A 90 1.49 -18.59 -8.38
CA ALA A 90 1.24 -18.95 -9.78
C ALA A 90 0.60 -17.75 -10.48
N PRO A 91 1.10 -17.30 -11.65
CA PRO A 91 0.59 -16.11 -12.35
C PRO A 91 -0.75 -16.40 -13.08
N THR A 92 -1.70 -17.02 -12.37
CA THR A 92 -3.05 -17.28 -12.89
C THR A 92 -3.96 -16.05 -12.89
N GLY A 93 -3.47 -14.92 -12.36
CA GLY A 93 -4.18 -13.65 -12.25
C GLY A 93 -3.23 -12.46 -12.11
N LYS A 94 -3.80 -11.27 -11.95
CA LYS A 94 -2.98 -10.06 -11.73
C LYS A 94 -2.34 -10.09 -10.34
N PHE A 95 -1.03 -9.90 -10.27
CA PHE A 95 -0.27 -9.80 -9.03
C PHE A 95 -0.86 -8.75 -8.06
N ALA A 96 -1.29 -7.62 -8.62
CA ALA A 96 -2.00 -6.58 -7.88
C ALA A 96 -3.25 -7.08 -7.14
N ALA A 97 -4.05 -7.94 -7.78
CA ALA A 97 -5.26 -8.49 -7.17
C ALA A 97 -4.92 -9.47 -6.03
N TRP A 98 -3.88 -10.28 -6.21
CA TRP A 98 -3.39 -11.20 -5.18
C TRP A 98 -2.85 -10.45 -3.94
N LEU A 99 -1.99 -9.44 -4.13
CA LEU A 99 -1.50 -8.58 -3.03
C LEU A 99 -2.66 -7.87 -2.32
N THR A 100 -3.59 -7.31 -3.09
CA THR A 100 -4.77 -6.62 -2.53
C THR A 100 -5.61 -7.58 -1.68
N ARG A 101 -5.81 -8.81 -2.13
CA ARG A 101 -6.53 -9.85 -1.39
C ARG A 101 -5.84 -10.22 -0.08
N LEU A 102 -4.52 -10.37 -0.12
CA LEU A 102 -3.70 -10.68 1.06
C LEU A 102 -3.85 -9.57 2.11
N THR A 103 -3.65 -8.32 1.69
CA THR A 103 -3.83 -7.13 2.55
C THR A 103 -5.24 -7.03 3.11
N PHE A 104 -6.27 -7.21 2.27
CA PHE A 104 -7.66 -7.16 2.71
C PHE A 104 -7.98 -8.22 3.76
N ASN A 105 -7.51 -9.45 3.56
CA ASN A 105 -7.76 -10.54 4.51
C ASN A 105 -7.10 -10.27 5.86
N GLN A 106 -5.86 -9.77 5.89
CA GLN A 106 -5.16 -9.40 7.12
C GLN A 106 -5.84 -8.21 7.82
N ALA A 107 -6.16 -7.15 7.08
CA ALA A 107 -6.86 -5.99 7.62
C ALA A 107 -8.23 -6.37 8.22
N ARG A 108 -8.98 -7.24 7.53
CA ARG A 108 -10.28 -7.71 8.00
C ARG A 108 -10.17 -8.57 9.26
N ALA A 109 -9.19 -9.47 9.32
CA ALA A 109 -8.95 -10.30 10.51
C ALA A 109 -8.63 -9.43 11.73
N LEU A 110 -7.75 -8.44 11.56
CA LEU A 110 -7.37 -7.53 12.63
C LEU A 110 -8.54 -6.64 13.06
N HIS A 111 -9.32 -6.13 12.11
CA HIS A 111 -10.52 -5.35 12.39
C HIS A 111 -11.58 -6.17 13.14
N ALA A 112 -11.81 -7.42 12.76
CA ALA A 112 -12.72 -8.33 13.46
C ALA A 112 -12.26 -8.63 14.89
N SER A 113 -10.97 -8.90 15.09
CA SER A 113 -10.34 -9.14 16.39
C SER A 113 -10.52 -7.94 17.34
N ALA A 114 -10.31 -6.73 16.84
CA ALA A 114 -10.50 -5.49 17.62
C ALA A 114 -11.96 -5.25 18.06
N ARG A 115 -12.93 -5.82 17.32
CA ARG A 115 -14.36 -5.73 17.65
C ARG A 115 -14.87 -6.82 18.59
N SER A 116 -14.12 -7.90 18.73
CA SER A 116 -14.52 -9.05 19.58
C SER A 116 -13.94 -8.96 20.99
N GLY A 117 -13.11 -7.96 21.29
CA GLY A 117 -12.54 -7.75 22.62
C GLY A 117 -13.58 -7.23 23.63
N PRO A 118 -13.43 -7.48 24.95
CA PRO A 118 -14.38 -7.08 26.00
C PRO A 118 -14.56 -5.57 26.20
N LEU A 119 -13.77 -4.73 25.49
CA LEU A 119 -13.85 -3.27 25.46
C LEU A 119 -14.20 -2.72 24.06
N ALA A 120 -14.85 -3.53 23.22
CA ALA A 120 -15.20 -3.16 21.86
C ALA A 120 -16.31 -2.12 21.79
N ALA A 121 -15.95 -0.86 22.05
CA ALA A 121 -16.74 0.26 21.53
C ALA A 121 -16.70 0.27 19.99
N PRO A 122 -17.77 0.65 19.30
CA PRO A 122 -17.75 0.78 17.84
C PRO A 122 -16.69 1.82 17.48
N ARG A 123 -15.50 1.33 17.10
CA ARG A 123 -14.41 2.18 16.64
C ARG A 123 -14.80 2.71 15.27
N GLN A 124 -15.52 3.83 15.26
CA GLN A 124 -15.60 4.66 14.07
C GLN A 124 -14.16 4.94 13.66
N LEU A 125 -13.85 4.87 12.35
CA LEU A 125 -12.58 5.38 11.86
C LEU A 125 -12.45 6.81 12.41
N ALA A 126 -11.71 6.94 13.52
CA ALA A 126 -11.33 8.26 13.97
C ALA A 126 -10.56 8.88 12.81
N PRO A 127 -10.92 10.09 12.36
CA PRO A 127 -10.06 10.81 11.45
C PRO A 127 -8.73 10.95 12.17
N ALA A 128 -7.73 10.15 11.75
CA ALA A 128 -6.38 10.43 12.14
C ALA A 128 -6.09 11.87 11.69
N PRO A 129 -5.35 12.66 12.47
CA PRO A 129 -4.78 13.87 11.94
C PRO A 129 -3.86 13.43 10.80
N ALA A 130 -4.42 13.34 9.59
CA ALA A 130 -3.64 13.04 8.41
C ALA A 130 -2.57 14.12 8.30
N PRO A 131 -1.30 13.76 8.05
CA PRO A 131 -0.32 14.75 7.68
C PRO A 131 -0.88 15.51 6.49
N THR A 132 -1.24 16.76 6.71
CA THR A 132 -1.68 17.66 5.66
C THR A 132 -0.52 17.78 4.70
N PRO A 133 -0.66 17.48 3.39
CA PRO A 133 0.38 17.82 2.43
C PRO A 133 0.78 19.26 2.70
N ALA A 134 2.06 19.55 2.73
CA ALA A 134 2.58 20.88 3.12
C ALA A 134 2.00 22.03 2.27
N SER A 135 1.28 21.72 1.19
CA SER A 135 0.62 22.63 0.27
C SER A 135 -0.91 22.64 0.33
N ALA A 136 -1.56 21.79 1.18
CA ALA A 136 -3.01 21.74 1.24
C ALA A 136 -3.56 22.92 2.07
N THR A 137 -4.59 23.57 1.55
CA THR A 137 -5.31 24.62 2.28
C THR A 137 -6.10 24.04 3.46
N ALA A 138 -6.47 24.86 4.43
CA ALA A 138 -7.32 24.43 5.56
C ALA A 138 -8.65 23.86 5.07
N ASP A 139 -9.21 24.42 4.00
CA ASP A 139 -10.47 23.98 3.39
C ASP A 139 -10.35 22.59 2.75
N GLU A 140 -9.25 22.33 2.01
CA GLU A 140 -8.99 21.00 1.43
C GLU A 140 -8.79 19.92 2.52
N ALA A 141 -8.11 20.28 3.60
CA ALA A 141 -7.95 19.39 4.74
C ALA A 141 -9.28 19.09 5.45
N GLN A 142 -10.16 20.09 5.56
CA GLN A 142 -11.49 19.93 6.12
C GLN A 142 -12.36 19.06 5.21
N GLU A 143 -12.39 19.35 3.92
CA GLU A 143 -13.14 18.53 2.95
C GLU A 143 -12.73 17.06 2.98
N ARG A 144 -11.41 16.79 3.02
CA ARG A 144 -10.91 15.43 3.14
C ARG A 144 -11.41 14.72 4.38
N ARG A 145 -11.37 15.38 5.56
CA ARG A 145 -11.89 14.81 6.82
C ARG A 145 -13.37 14.48 6.73
N GLU A 146 -14.17 15.35 6.12
CA GLU A 146 -15.60 15.12 5.91
C GLU A 146 -15.87 13.91 5.02
N LEU A 147 -15.11 13.77 3.93
CA LEU A 147 -15.22 12.63 3.02
C LEU A 147 -14.77 11.33 3.70
N GLU A 148 -13.67 11.35 4.46
CA GLU A 148 -13.21 10.19 5.24
C GLU A 148 -14.25 9.77 6.27
N HIS A 149 -14.87 10.73 6.96
CA HIS A 149 -15.95 10.46 7.91
C HIS A 149 -17.19 9.88 7.23
N ALA A 150 -17.64 10.47 6.12
CA ALA A 150 -18.80 9.98 5.38
C ALA A 150 -18.60 8.54 4.90
N ILE A 151 -17.42 8.22 4.36
CA ILE A 151 -17.05 6.87 3.90
C ILE A 151 -16.85 5.94 5.10
N GLY A 152 -16.26 6.44 6.18
CA GLY A 152 -16.08 5.71 7.45
C GLY A 152 -17.38 5.17 8.04
N ARG A 153 -18.52 5.82 7.80
CA ARG A 153 -19.85 5.36 8.24
C ARG A 153 -20.44 4.22 7.41
N LEU A 154 -19.85 3.92 6.25
CA LEU A 154 -20.28 2.75 5.48
C LEU A 154 -19.94 1.45 6.22
N PRO A 155 -20.82 0.42 6.16
CA PRO A 155 -20.42 -0.93 6.53
C PRO A 155 -19.17 -1.37 5.78
N GLU A 156 -18.28 -2.12 6.44
CA GLU A 156 -16.98 -2.56 5.92
C GLU A 156 -17.02 -3.08 4.48
N VAL A 157 -17.95 -4.01 4.22
CA VAL A 157 -18.09 -4.66 2.92
C VAL A 157 -18.48 -3.71 1.79
N PHE A 158 -19.13 -2.58 2.11
CA PHE A 158 -19.48 -1.54 1.14
C PHE A 158 -18.34 -0.54 0.99
N ARG A 159 -17.70 -0.18 2.10
CA ARG A 159 -16.59 0.77 2.17
C ARG A 159 -15.41 0.28 1.33
N THR A 160 -14.96 -0.95 1.52
CA THR A 160 -13.83 -1.51 0.77
C THR A 160 -14.13 -1.58 -0.73
N VAL A 161 -15.35 -2.00 -1.11
CA VAL A 161 -15.76 -1.99 -2.53
C VAL A 161 -15.75 -0.56 -3.09
N PHE A 162 -16.25 0.42 -2.32
CA PHE A 162 -16.25 1.83 -2.74
C PHE A 162 -14.82 2.35 -2.95
N VAL A 163 -13.91 2.09 -2.02
CA VAL A 163 -12.49 2.49 -2.15
C VAL A 163 -11.86 1.88 -3.40
N LEU A 164 -11.99 0.57 -3.63
CA LEU A 164 -11.41 -0.08 -4.80
C LEU A 164 -12.02 0.43 -6.13
N ARG A 165 -13.33 0.67 -6.17
CA ARG A 165 -14.04 1.09 -7.39
C ARG A 165 -13.93 2.58 -7.71
N VAL A 166 -13.95 3.44 -6.68
CA VAL A 166 -14.03 4.90 -6.84
C VAL A 166 -12.68 5.56 -6.65
N VAL A 167 -11.94 5.18 -5.59
CA VAL A 167 -10.64 5.78 -5.28
C VAL A 167 -9.53 5.18 -6.13
N GLU A 168 -9.49 3.84 -6.23
CA GLU A 168 -8.49 3.12 -7.05
C GLU A 168 -8.89 2.97 -8.52
N GLY A 169 -10.15 3.20 -8.86
CA GLY A 169 -10.63 3.13 -10.25
C GLY A 169 -10.57 1.74 -10.89
N ILE A 170 -10.37 0.65 -10.12
CA ILE A 170 -10.23 -0.69 -10.69
C ILE A 170 -11.58 -1.28 -11.11
N SER A 171 -11.56 -2.19 -12.07
CA SER A 171 -12.76 -2.80 -12.64
C SER A 171 -13.54 -3.66 -11.64
N GLY A 172 -14.82 -3.94 -11.92
CA GLY A 172 -15.65 -4.86 -11.11
C GLY A 172 -15.03 -6.24 -11.00
N ILE A 173 -14.51 -6.77 -12.10
CA ILE A 173 -13.86 -8.08 -12.18
C ILE A 173 -12.60 -8.11 -11.31
N GLU A 174 -11.74 -7.08 -11.41
CA GLU A 174 -10.51 -7.00 -10.61
C GLU A 174 -10.82 -6.79 -9.11
N THR A 175 -11.87 -6.01 -8.79
CA THR A 175 -12.36 -5.87 -7.41
C THR A 175 -12.85 -7.20 -6.86
N ALA A 176 -13.59 -7.98 -7.66
CA ALA A 176 -14.08 -9.29 -7.29
C ALA A 176 -12.92 -10.26 -6.99
N ALA A 177 -11.91 -10.30 -7.86
CA ALA A 177 -10.70 -11.10 -7.67
C ALA A 177 -9.93 -10.67 -6.42
N SER A 178 -9.78 -9.36 -6.19
CA SER A 178 -9.10 -8.78 -5.02
C SER A 178 -9.79 -9.11 -3.69
N LEU A 179 -11.12 -9.19 -3.67
CA LEU A 179 -11.90 -9.46 -2.46
C LEU A 179 -12.31 -10.94 -2.31
N GLY A 180 -12.07 -11.78 -3.32
CA GLY A 180 -12.49 -13.18 -3.33
C GLY A 180 -14.00 -13.36 -3.33
N VAL A 181 -14.72 -12.52 -4.07
CA VAL A 181 -16.18 -12.57 -4.20
C VAL A 181 -16.60 -12.57 -5.68
N HIS A 182 -17.87 -12.84 -5.97
CA HIS A 182 -18.41 -12.73 -7.33
C HIS A 182 -18.57 -11.27 -7.76
N GLU A 183 -18.46 -11.00 -9.06
CA GLU A 183 -18.64 -9.65 -9.61
C GLU A 183 -20.05 -9.09 -9.33
N THR A 184 -21.07 -9.94 -9.36
CA THR A 184 -22.44 -9.56 -8.98
C THR A 184 -22.52 -9.04 -7.53
N THR A 185 -21.74 -9.63 -6.63
CA THR A 185 -21.61 -9.16 -5.23
C THR A 185 -20.97 -7.78 -5.17
N VAL A 186 -19.92 -7.55 -5.97
CA VAL A 186 -19.27 -6.22 -6.07
C VAL A 186 -20.28 -5.18 -6.55
N ARG A 187 -21.05 -5.47 -7.60
CA ARG A 187 -22.08 -4.58 -8.14
C ARG A 187 -23.14 -4.25 -7.11
N THR A 188 -23.65 -5.25 -6.40
CA THR A 188 -24.66 -5.06 -5.34
C THR A 188 -24.10 -4.24 -4.18
N ARG A 189 -22.88 -4.51 -3.74
CA ARG A 189 -22.24 -3.76 -2.65
C ARG A 189 -21.97 -2.32 -3.06
N MET A 190 -21.51 -2.07 -4.29
CA MET A 190 -21.30 -0.73 -4.83
C MET A 190 -22.61 0.08 -4.88
N TYR A 191 -23.67 -0.51 -5.39
CA TYR A 191 -25.00 0.11 -5.41
C TYR A 191 -25.47 0.50 -3.99
N ARG A 192 -25.31 -0.41 -3.02
CA ARG A 192 -25.68 -0.15 -1.62
C ARG A 192 -24.77 0.91 -0.97
N ALA A 193 -23.50 0.98 -1.32
CA ALA A 193 -22.58 2.04 -0.89
C ALA A 193 -23.06 3.40 -1.39
N GLN A 194 -23.34 3.52 -2.70
CA GLN A 194 -23.80 4.76 -3.32
C GLN A 194 -25.13 5.26 -2.73
N ARG A 195 -26.06 4.36 -2.42
CA ARG A 195 -27.34 4.75 -1.80
C ARG A 195 -27.23 5.27 -0.36
N ARG A 196 -26.10 5.01 0.31
CA ARG A 196 -25.82 5.48 1.68
C ARG A 196 -25.00 6.75 1.72
N LEU A 197 -24.42 7.14 0.61
CA LEU A 197 -23.60 8.34 0.47
C LEU A 197 -24.42 9.44 -0.23
N ALA A 198 -24.10 10.69 0.04
CA ALA A 198 -24.62 11.79 -0.75
C ALA A 198 -24.20 11.64 -2.24
N PRO A 199 -25.03 12.02 -3.20
CA PRO A 199 -24.81 11.75 -4.63
C PRO A 199 -23.47 12.27 -5.18
N ASP A 200 -22.93 13.34 -4.61
CA ASP A 200 -21.71 14.01 -5.03
C ASP A 200 -20.43 13.42 -4.40
N VAL A 201 -20.54 12.62 -3.33
CA VAL A 201 -19.37 12.10 -2.60
C VAL A 201 -18.42 11.34 -3.52
N ALA A 202 -18.92 10.50 -4.42
CA ALA A 202 -18.07 9.74 -5.33
C ALA A 202 -17.25 10.64 -6.28
N ARG A 203 -17.79 11.80 -6.68
CA ARG A 203 -17.09 12.81 -7.47
C ARG A 203 -16.08 13.56 -6.61
N ARG A 204 -16.49 14.03 -5.43
CA ARG A 204 -15.63 14.77 -4.50
C ARG A 204 -14.41 13.94 -4.09
N VAL A 205 -14.58 12.67 -3.76
CA VAL A 205 -13.48 11.76 -3.41
C VAL A 205 -12.45 11.63 -4.54
N ARG A 206 -12.90 11.56 -5.80
CA ARG A 206 -11.98 11.49 -6.94
C ARG A 206 -11.18 12.78 -7.16
N LEU A 207 -11.73 13.90 -6.72
CA LEU A 207 -11.12 15.22 -6.87
C LEU A 207 -10.35 15.66 -5.62
N ALA A 208 -10.59 15.01 -4.46
CA ALA A 208 -9.97 15.39 -3.20
C ALA A 208 -8.48 15.00 -3.19
N PRO A 209 -7.56 15.97 -3.11
CA PRO A 209 -6.14 15.68 -2.97
C PRO A 209 -5.87 14.94 -1.67
N GLY A 210 -5.02 13.92 -1.71
CA GLY A 210 -4.56 13.21 -0.51
C GLY A 210 -5.60 12.32 0.19
N PHE A 211 -6.75 12.01 -0.46
CA PHE A 211 -7.74 11.12 0.12
C PHE A 211 -7.18 9.71 0.32
N LEU A 212 -7.13 9.24 1.58
CA LEU A 212 -6.49 7.98 2.00
C LEU A 212 -5.08 7.81 1.39
N GLU A 213 -4.30 8.88 1.38
CA GLU A 213 -3.00 8.88 0.73
C GLU A 213 -1.91 8.22 1.59
N LEU A 214 -1.05 7.47 0.93
CA LEU A 214 0.20 6.99 1.49
C LEU A 214 1.27 8.06 1.26
N THR A 215 1.74 8.72 2.34
CA THR A 215 2.77 9.73 2.21
C THR A 215 4.12 9.14 1.79
N PRO A 216 5.01 9.92 1.13
CA PRO A 216 6.34 9.45 0.75
C PRO A 216 7.15 8.89 1.92
N GLU A 217 7.08 9.51 3.10
CA GLU A 217 7.79 9.10 4.31
C GLU A 217 7.31 7.74 4.82
N ARG A 218 5.99 7.49 4.76
CA ARG A 218 5.41 6.20 5.11
C ARG A 218 5.80 5.12 4.09
N LEU A 219 5.77 5.46 2.81
CA LEU A 219 6.22 4.55 1.76
C LEU A 219 7.68 4.13 1.96
N ASP A 220 8.56 5.09 2.21
CA ASP A 220 9.98 4.79 2.45
C ASP A 220 10.20 3.99 3.74
N ARG A 221 9.36 4.19 4.75
CA ARG A 221 9.36 3.39 5.98
C ARG A 221 8.92 1.95 5.72
N ILE A 222 7.86 1.75 4.90
CA ILE A 222 7.43 0.41 4.47
C ILE A 222 8.56 -0.30 3.72
N VAL A 223 9.16 0.35 2.72
CA VAL A 223 10.26 -0.19 1.93
C VAL A 223 11.41 -0.64 2.84
N ARG A 224 11.92 0.25 3.69
CA ARG A 224 13.05 -0.05 4.59
C ARG A 224 12.76 -1.20 5.54
N ARG A 225 11.55 -1.24 6.13
CA ARG A 225 11.19 -2.29 7.09
C ARG A 225 11.03 -3.64 6.40
N VAL A 226 10.37 -3.68 5.24
CA VAL A 226 10.18 -4.95 4.51
C VAL A 226 11.53 -5.49 4.04
N LEU A 227 12.36 -4.69 3.37
CA LEU A 227 13.68 -5.12 2.90
C LEU A 227 14.57 -5.56 4.07
N GLY A 228 14.63 -4.80 5.15
CA GLY A 228 15.43 -5.15 6.33
C GLY A 228 15.01 -6.50 6.95
N ARG A 229 13.71 -6.80 7.04
CA ARG A 229 13.22 -8.09 7.58
C ARG A 229 13.48 -9.26 6.63
N LEU A 230 13.36 -9.07 5.32
CA LEU A 230 13.66 -10.11 4.33
C LEU A 230 15.14 -10.47 4.35
N THR A 231 16.04 -9.49 4.46
CA THR A 231 17.49 -9.71 4.57
C THR A 231 17.86 -10.48 5.85
N GLN A 232 17.26 -10.10 7.00
CA GLN A 232 17.49 -10.80 8.26
C GLN A 232 16.97 -12.24 8.23
N GLY A 233 15.78 -12.48 7.66
CA GLY A 233 15.21 -13.80 7.48
C GLY A 233 16.07 -14.71 6.60
N SER A 234 16.66 -14.17 5.53
CA SER A 234 17.55 -14.90 4.65
C SER A 234 18.87 -15.29 5.33
N MET A 235 19.43 -14.44 6.20
CA MET A 235 20.63 -14.74 6.97
C MET A 235 20.42 -15.84 7.99
N LEU A 236 19.26 -15.89 8.64
CA LEU A 236 18.94 -16.94 9.63
C LEU A 236 18.80 -18.32 8.97
N THR A 237 18.29 -18.39 7.76
CA THR A 237 18.14 -19.65 7.00
C THR A 237 19.48 -20.23 6.59
N ILE A 238 20.46 -19.40 6.26
CA ILE A 238 21.83 -19.82 5.88
C ILE A 238 22.60 -20.34 7.11
N SER A 239 22.43 -19.73 8.29
CA SER A 239 23.11 -20.12 9.53
C SER A 239 22.64 -21.47 10.10
N THR A 240 21.42 -21.92 9.73
CA THR A 240 20.89 -23.22 10.20
C THR A 240 21.24 -24.38 9.26
N SER A 241 21.88 -24.12 8.11
CA SER A 241 22.22 -25.12 7.08
C SER A 241 23.71 -25.48 7.03
N LEU A 242 24.50 -25.12 8.05
CA LEU A 242 25.88 -25.63 8.18
C LEU A 242 25.88 -26.87 9.10
N PRO A 243 26.39 -27.98 8.59
CA PRO A 243 26.51 -29.26 9.31
C PRO A 243 27.46 -29.20 10.50
#